data_b5c64100acc8891c9d1e461d8dc66e4d
#
_entry.id   b5c64100acc8891c9d1e461d8dc66e4d
#
_cell.length_a   1.000
_cell.length_b   1.000
_cell.length_c   1.000
_cell.angle_alpha   90.00
_cell.angle_beta   90.00
_cell.angle_gamma   90.00
#
_symmetry.space_group_name_H-M   'P 1'
#
loop_
_entity.id
_entity.type
_entity.pdbx_description
1 polymer ?
#
loop_
_entity_poly.entity_id
_entity_poly.type
_entity_poly.pdbx_seq_one_letter_code
_entity_poly.pdbx_strand_id
1 'polypeptide(L)'
;MMTTLTARPEAITFDPQQTALIVVDMQNAYATPGGYLDLAGFDVSTTRPVIANIQTAVTAARATGMLIIWFQNGWDEQYVEAGGPGSPNFHKSNALKTMRKQPQLQGKLLAKGSWDYQLVDELVPQ
;
A
#
# COMPACT_ATOMS: atom_id res chain seq x y z
N MET A 1 0.89 16.69 24.56
CA MET A 1 -0.58 16.87 24.74
C MET A 1 -1.28 15.57 24.36
N MET A 2 -2.19 15.13 25.19
CA MET A 2 -2.93 13.90 24.93
C MET A 2 -4.09 14.15 23.97
N THR A 3 -4.35 13.18 23.11
CA THR A 3 -5.50 13.20 22.17
C THR A 3 -6.40 12.00 22.47
N THR A 4 -7.71 12.22 22.43
CA THR A 4 -8.70 11.16 22.64
C THR A 4 -9.51 10.95 21.37
N LEU A 5 -9.57 9.70 20.92
CA LEU A 5 -10.41 9.28 19.80
C LEU A 5 -11.59 8.47 20.32
N THR A 6 -12.76 8.74 19.79
CA THR A 6 -13.93 7.88 19.99
C THR A 6 -13.67 6.56 19.24
N ALA A 7 -13.70 5.46 19.98
CA ALA A 7 -13.44 4.14 19.45
C ALA A 7 -14.34 3.11 20.12
N ARG A 8 -14.34 1.89 19.61
CA ARG A 8 -15.04 0.74 20.23
C ARG A 8 -14.02 -0.31 20.65
N PRO A 9 -14.19 -0.96 21.80
CA PRO A 9 -15.34 -0.86 22.71
C PRO A 9 -15.36 0.43 23.56
N GLU A 10 -14.26 1.16 23.65
CA GLU A 10 -14.14 2.38 24.44
C GLU A 10 -13.20 3.39 23.77
N ALA A 11 -13.26 4.64 24.19
CA ALA A 11 -12.39 5.70 23.68
C ALA A 11 -10.92 5.41 23.97
N ILE A 12 -10.04 5.81 23.04
CA ILE A 12 -8.60 5.62 23.16
C ILE A 12 -7.94 6.99 23.36
N THR A 13 -7.10 7.10 24.38
CA THR A 13 -6.30 8.30 24.63
C THR A 13 -4.81 7.98 24.46
N PHE A 14 -4.12 8.82 23.69
CA PHE A 14 -2.71 8.64 23.38
C PHE A 14 -1.99 9.97 23.21
N ASP A 15 -0.66 9.93 23.27
CA ASP A 15 0.20 11.08 22.97
C ASP A 15 0.62 11.00 21.48
N PRO A 16 0.19 11.96 20.64
CA PRO A 16 0.58 11.96 19.22
C PRO A 16 2.09 12.00 19.00
N GLN A 17 2.85 12.62 19.90
CA GLN A 17 4.30 12.70 19.75
C GLN A 17 5.02 11.40 20.07
N GLN A 18 4.32 10.45 20.70
CA GLN A 18 4.84 9.11 21.00
C GLN A 18 4.12 8.02 20.18
N THR A 19 3.40 8.44 19.16
CA THR A 19 2.57 7.55 18.33
C THR A 19 2.96 7.73 16.87
N ALA A 20 2.86 6.66 16.10
CA ALA A 20 3.04 6.68 14.66
C ALA A 20 1.74 6.29 13.94
N LEU A 21 1.45 6.98 12.85
CA LEU A 21 0.46 6.55 11.87
C LEU A 21 1.18 5.73 10.81
N ILE A 22 0.80 4.45 10.67
CA ILE A 22 1.37 3.56 9.65
C ILE A 22 0.36 3.44 8.51
N VAL A 23 0.77 3.81 7.30
CA VAL A 23 -0.01 3.67 6.07
C VAL A 23 0.56 2.50 5.27
N VAL A 24 -0.26 1.47 5.05
CA VAL A 24 0.20 0.19 4.51
C VAL A 24 -0.33 -0.01 3.10
N ASP A 25 0.57 -0.27 2.14
CA ASP A 25 0.27 -0.73 0.78
C ASP A 25 -0.64 0.20 -0.04
N MET A 26 -0.59 1.49 0.21
CA MET A 26 -1.37 2.47 -0.58
C MET A 26 -0.64 2.84 -1.86
N GLN A 27 -0.36 1.82 -2.65
CA GLN A 27 0.36 1.85 -3.91
C GLN A 27 -0.62 1.78 -5.10
N ASN A 28 -0.18 2.25 -6.27
CA ASN A 28 -0.98 2.12 -7.50
C ASN A 28 -1.35 0.66 -7.77
N ALA A 29 -0.47 -0.28 -7.44
CA ALA A 29 -0.71 -1.71 -7.58
C ALA A 29 -2.02 -2.17 -6.94
N TYR A 30 -2.36 -1.62 -5.77
CA TYR A 30 -3.52 -2.07 -4.99
C TYR A 30 -4.73 -1.16 -5.13
N ALA A 31 -4.52 0.11 -5.46
CA ALA A 31 -5.57 1.12 -5.34
C ALA A 31 -6.00 1.76 -6.65
N THR A 32 -5.20 1.67 -7.71
CA THR A 32 -5.43 2.43 -8.94
C THR A 32 -5.83 1.51 -10.10
N PRO A 33 -6.84 1.89 -10.92
CA PRO A 33 -7.11 1.19 -12.17
C PRO A 33 -5.85 1.13 -13.05
N GLY A 34 -5.58 -0.03 -13.64
CA GLY A 34 -4.35 -0.32 -14.38
C GLY A 34 -3.21 -0.84 -13.52
N GLY A 35 -3.36 -0.87 -12.19
CA GLY A 35 -2.40 -1.49 -11.29
C GLY A 35 -2.57 -3.01 -11.19
N TYR A 36 -1.70 -3.64 -10.41
CA TYR A 36 -1.64 -5.09 -10.27
C TYR A 36 -3.00 -5.73 -9.97
N LEU A 37 -3.72 -5.28 -8.93
CA LEU A 37 -4.98 -5.94 -8.55
C LEU A 37 -6.03 -5.83 -9.65
N ASP A 38 -6.15 -4.67 -10.28
CA ASP A 38 -7.07 -4.49 -11.42
C ASP A 38 -6.70 -5.44 -12.56
N LEU A 39 -5.43 -5.48 -12.94
CA LEU A 39 -4.96 -6.37 -14.03
C LEU A 39 -5.10 -7.85 -13.69
N ALA A 40 -5.07 -8.20 -12.42
CA ALA A 40 -5.31 -9.56 -11.94
C ALA A 40 -6.80 -9.93 -11.84
N GLY A 41 -7.70 -8.99 -12.12
CA GLY A 41 -9.15 -9.22 -12.13
C GLY A 41 -9.88 -8.90 -10.83
N PHE A 42 -9.23 -8.22 -9.88
CA PHE A 42 -9.87 -7.78 -8.65
C PHE A 42 -10.54 -6.41 -8.82
N ASP A 43 -11.64 -6.19 -8.11
CA ASP A 43 -12.34 -4.92 -8.12
C ASP A 43 -11.63 -3.90 -7.23
N VAL A 44 -11.17 -2.80 -7.83
CA VAL A 44 -10.53 -1.68 -7.13
C VAL A 44 -11.42 -0.43 -7.08
N SER A 45 -12.70 -0.54 -7.42
CA SER A 45 -13.61 0.61 -7.51
C SER A 45 -13.87 1.29 -6.17
N THR A 46 -13.67 0.59 -5.04
CA THR A 46 -13.94 1.11 -3.70
C THR A 46 -12.75 1.81 -3.05
N THR A 47 -11.62 1.95 -3.75
CA THR A 47 -10.40 2.52 -3.16
C THR A 47 -10.45 4.04 -3.00
N ARG A 48 -11.22 4.76 -3.83
CA ARG A 48 -11.27 6.23 -3.76
C ARG A 48 -11.73 6.76 -2.40
N PRO A 49 -12.82 6.28 -1.78
CA PRO A 49 -13.19 6.69 -0.43
C PRO A 49 -12.13 6.36 0.62
N VAL A 50 -11.43 5.23 0.46
CA VAL A 50 -10.36 4.82 1.36
C VAL A 50 -9.20 5.82 1.28
N ILE A 51 -8.77 6.21 0.07
CA ILE A 51 -7.72 7.21 -0.13
C ILE A 51 -8.10 8.53 0.54
N ALA A 52 -9.33 8.99 0.34
CA ALA A 52 -9.81 10.23 0.95
C ALA A 52 -9.78 10.18 2.49
N ASN A 53 -10.18 9.05 3.08
CA ASN A 53 -10.12 8.85 4.52
C ASN A 53 -8.68 8.84 5.05
N ILE A 54 -7.77 8.21 4.31
CA ILE A 54 -6.34 8.20 4.68
C ILE A 54 -5.75 9.61 4.57
N GLN A 55 -6.10 10.39 3.54
CA GLN A 55 -5.68 11.79 3.45
C GLN A 55 -6.10 12.59 4.68
N THR A 56 -7.33 12.40 5.14
CA THR A 56 -7.84 13.05 6.36
C THR A 56 -7.01 12.65 7.57
N ALA A 57 -6.74 11.36 7.74
CA ALA A 57 -5.93 10.86 8.85
C ALA A 57 -4.48 11.39 8.80
N VAL A 58 -3.86 11.39 7.61
CA VAL A 58 -2.50 11.90 7.41
C VAL A 58 -2.43 13.39 7.71
N THR A 59 -3.40 14.17 7.27
CA THR A 59 -3.47 15.61 7.55
C THR A 59 -3.55 15.87 9.05
N ALA A 60 -4.41 15.15 9.76
CA ALA A 60 -4.54 15.27 11.21
C ALA A 60 -3.25 14.84 11.94
N ALA A 61 -2.62 13.76 11.49
CA ALA A 61 -1.36 13.29 12.06
C ALA A 61 -0.24 14.31 11.91
N ARG A 62 -0.10 14.92 10.73
CA ARG A 62 0.88 15.99 10.49
C ARG A 62 0.63 17.21 11.38
N ALA A 63 -0.62 17.61 11.52
CA ALA A 63 -0.99 18.77 12.35
C ALA A 63 -0.62 18.59 13.83
N THR A 64 -0.55 17.34 14.31
CA THR A 64 -0.21 17.01 15.70
C THR A 64 1.25 16.63 15.90
N GLY A 65 2.06 16.62 14.84
CA GLY A 65 3.47 16.20 14.89
C GLY A 65 3.67 14.69 15.04
N MET A 66 2.66 13.89 14.72
CA MET A 66 2.75 12.43 14.75
C MET A 66 3.68 11.94 13.63
N LEU A 67 4.50 10.93 13.94
CA LEU A 67 5.32 10.26 12.92
C LEU A 67 4.42 9.52 11.93
N ILE A 68 4.68 9.67 10.63
CA ILE A 68 3.97 8.93 9.59
C ILE A 68 4.95 7.97 8.92
N ILE A 69 4.59 6.69 8.88
CA ILE A 69 5.39 5.61 8.28
C ILE A 69 4.61 5.05 7.09
N TRP A 70 5.29 4.96 5.95
CA TRP A 70 4.73 4.46 4.71
C TRP A 70 5.32 3.09 4.40
N PHE A 71 4.49 2.04 4.41
CA PHE A 71 4.90 0.71 4.01
C PHE A 71 4.51 0.47 2.57
N GLN A 72 5.45 -0.03 1.78
CA GLN A 72 5.24 -0.44 0.39
C GLN A 72 5.69 -1.88 0.23
N ASN A 73 4.87 -2.67 -0.47
CA ASN A 73 5.19 -4.04 -0.81
C ASN A 73 5.74 -4.11 -2.23
N GLY A 74 6.77 -4.91 -2.44
CA GLY A 74 7.33 -5.10 -3.77
C GLY A 74 8.68 -5.81 -3.75
N TRP A 75 9.21 -5.98 -4.95
CA TRP A 75 10.45 -6.73 -5.19
C TRP A 75 11.36 -5.96 -6.15
N ASP A 76 12.59 -6.44 -6.28
CA ASP A 76 13.50 -6.00 -7.33
C ASP A 76 12.90 -6.27 -8.73
N GLU A 77 13.42 -5.60 -9.75
CA GLU A 77 12.91 -5.69 -11.12
C GLU A 77 13.00 -7.08 -11.73
N GLN A 78 13.93 -7.92 -11.26
CA GLN A 78 14.11 -9.30 -11.69
C GLN A 78 13.35 -10.31 -10.82
N TYR A 79 12.66 -9.84 -9.76
CA TYR A 79 11.91 -10.67 -8.83
C TYR A 79 12.73 -11.73 -8.08
N VAL A 80 14.01 -11.49 -7.90
CA VAL A 80 14.88 -12.38 -7.09
C VAL A 80 14.38 -12.41 -5.64
N GLU A 81 14.00 -11.24 -5.10
CA GLU A 81 13.45 -11.11 -3.75
C GLU A 81 12.12 -11.86 -3.57
N ALA A 82 11.37 -12.06 -4.65
CA ALA A 82 10.08 -12.76 -4.61
C ALA A 82 10.21 -14.28 -4.47
N GLY A 83 11.38 -14.83 -4.77
CA GLY A 83 11.66 -16.25 -4.75
C GLY A 83 11.38 -16.95 -6.09
N GLY A 84 12.18 -17.95 -6.40
CA GLY A 84 12.06 -18.75 -7.64
C GLY A 84 11.10 -19.94 -7.50
N PRO A 85 11.13 -20.86 -8.49
CA PRO A 85 10.20 -22.01 -8.54
C PRO A 85 10.23 -22.92 -7.30
N GLY A 86 11.31 -22.91 -6.53
CA GLY A 86 11.41 -23.66 -5.27
C GLY A 86 10.77 -22.95 -4.07
N SER A 87 10.25 -21.74 -4.25
CA SER A 87 9.66 -20.93 -3.18
C SER A 87 8.13 -21.03 -3.18
N PRO A 88 7.48 -21.14 -2.00
CA PRO A 88 6.02 -21.10 -1.94
C PRO A 88 5.41 -19.84 -2.57
N ASN A 89 6.07 -18.70 -2.46
CA ASN A 89 5.58 -17.45 -3.02
C ASN A 89 5.43 -17.51 -4.55
N PHE A 90 6.35 -18.19 -5.24
CA PHE A 90 6.26 -18.37 -6.69
C PHE A 90 4.92 -18.99 -7.11
N HIS A 91 4.41 -19.94 -6.32
CA HIS A 91 3.19 -20.67 -6.65
C HIS A 91 1.91 -19.99 -6.16
N LYS A 92 1.99 -19.22 -5.07
CA LYS A 92 0.80 -18.60 -4.46
C LYS A 92 0.57 -17.15 -4.85
N SER A 93 1.61 -16.38 -5.18
CA SER A 93 1.48 -14.95 -5.46
C SER A 93 0.66 -14.69 -6.72
N ASN A 94 -0.44 -13.97 -6.57
CA ASN A 94 -1.27 -13.58 -7.71
C ASN A 94 -0.52 -12.66 -8.67
N ALA A 95 0.36 -11.79 -8.18
CA ALA A 95 1.18 -10.92 -9.04
C ALA A 95 2.11 -11.75 -9.93
N LEU A 96 2.84 -12.71 -9.34
CA LEU A 96 3.75 -13.59 -10.10
C LEU A 96 2.97 -14.47 -11.10
N LYS A 97 1.82 -15.01 -10.69
CA LYS A 97 0.97 -15.81 -11.59
C LYS A 97 0.41 -14.98 -12.74
N THR A 98 -0.01 -13.75 -12.47
CA THR A 98 -0.54 -12.83 -13.50
C THR A 98 0.52 -12.50 -14.54
N MET A 99 1.76 -12.22 -14.13
CA MET A 99 2.87 -11.97 -15.04
C MET A 99 3.20 -13.21 -15.90
N ARG A 100 3.11 -14.41 -15.34
CA ARG A 100 3.32 -15.64 -16.14
C ARG A 100 2.22 -15.85 -17.18
N LYS A 101 0.99 -15.44 -16.88
CA LYS A 101 -0.14 -15.53 -17.83
C LYS A 101 -0.12 -14.41 -18.87
N GLN A 102 0.45 -13.26 -18.51
CA GLN A 102 0.51 -12.06 -19.34
C GLN A 102 1.97 -11.56 -19.41
N PRO A 103 2.81 -12.17 -20.25
CA PRO A 103 4.25 -11.87 -20.26
C PRO A 103 4.60 -10.41 -20.53
N GLN A 104 3.72 -9.65 -21.18
CA GLN A 104 3.90 -8.21 -21.40
C GLN A 104 3.93 -7.40 -20.10
N LEU A 105 3.46 -7.99 -19.00
CA LEU A 105 3.47 -7.36 -17.67
C LEU A 105 4.74 -7.71 -16.86
N GLN A 106 5.60 -8.57 -17.39
CA GLN A 106 6.82 -8.98 -16.70
C GLN A 106 7.69 -7.76 -16.39
N GLY A 107 8.17 -7.68 -15.14
CA GLY A 107 8.97 -6.56 -14.66
C GLY A 107 8.18 -5.30 -14.27
N LYS A 108 6.85 -5.35 -14.36
CA LYS A 108 6.00 -4.17 -14.10
C LYS A 108 5.22 -4.25 -12.79
N LEU A 109 4.75 -5.45 -12.40
CA LEU A 109 3.89 -5.58 -11.23
C LEU A 109 4.72 -5.61 -9.96
N LEU A 110 4.46 -4.67 -9.04
CA LEU A 110 5.13 -4.57 -7.74
C LEU A 110 6.66 -4.50 -7.84
N ALA A 111 7.18 -4.05 -8.97
CA ALA A 111 8.62 -3.88 -9.15
C ALA A 111 9.06 -2.52 -8.60
N LYS A 112 10.05 -2.51 -7.73
CA LYS A 112 10.65 -1.28 -7.19
C LYS A 112 11.09 -0.37 -8.34
N GLY A 113 10.75 0.91 -8.23
CA GLY A 113 10.99 1.89 -9.29
C GLY A 113 9.91 2.00 -10.35
N SER A 114 8.93 1.07 -10.39
CA SER A 114 7.81 1.13 -11.33
C SER A 114 6.66 2.01 -10.81
N TRP A 115 5.79 2.46 -11.72
CA TRP A 115 4.56 3.16 -11.35
C TRP A 115 3.66 2.31 -10.44
N ASP A 116 3.61 1.02 -10.69
CA ASP A 116 2.80 0.08 -9.91
C ASP A 116 3.21 0.05 -8.44
N TYR A 117 4.52 0.10 -8.19
CA TYR A 117 5.08 0.12 -6.84
C TYR A 117 4.88 1.46 -6.10
N GLN A 118 4.74 2.56 -6.83
CA GLN A 118 4.64 3.90 -6.23
C GLN A 118 3.37 4.06 -5.40
N LEU A 119 3.45 4.89 -4.37
CA LEU A 119 2.28 5.33 -3.63
C LEU A 119 1.34 6.10 -4.57
N VAL A 120 0.02 6.01 -4.31
CA VAL A 120 -0.96 6.80 -5.06
C VAL A 120 -0.62 8.29 -4.94
N ASP A 121 -0.87 9.05 -5.99
CA ASP A 121 -0.46 10.47 -6.08
C ASP A 121 -0.99 11.31 -4.91
N GLU A 122 -2.18 11.00 -4.43
CA GLU A 122 -2.85 11.74 -3.36
C GLU A 122 -2.21 11.52 -1.98
N LEU A 123 -1.33 10.53 -1.84
CA LEU A 123 -0.73 10.13 -0.55
C LEU A 123 0.81 10.21 -0.56
N VAL A 124 1.38 10.95 -1.48
CA VAL A 124 2.85 11.11 -1.56
C VAL A 124 3.37 11.74 -0.27
N PRO A 125 4.42 11.18 0.36
CA PRO A 125 5.06 11.75 1.54
C PRO A 125 5.63 13.15 1.26
N GLN A 126 5.58 14.03 2.27
CA GLN A 126 6.16 15.36 2.22
C GLN A 126 7.44 15.43 3.05
#